data_6424b40bfddab5af8d14c626d41c1504
#
_entry.id   6424b40bfddab5af8d14c626d41c1504
#
_cell.length_a   1.000
_cell.length_b   1.000
_cell.length_c   1.000
_cell.angle_alpha   90.00
_cell.angle_beta   90.00
_cell.angle_gamma   90.00
#
_symmetry.space_group_name_H-M   'P 1'
#
loop_
_entity.id
_entity.type
_entity.pdbx_description
1 polymer ?
#
loop_
_entity_poly.entity_id
_entity_poly.type
_entity_poly.pdbx_seq_one_letter_code
_entity_poly.pdbx_strand_id
1 'polypeptide(L)'
;VYITPSHQFPTGYVMDLKKRTQLIQWAQEKEERFIIEDDYDSEFRYFGKPIPAIQGLYSRGEKVIYISTFSKSIFPSCRVAYMVLPYSIMKKYHSQNHIEGNTVPVHMQNLIATFISSGGFERHLNKMRRIYRRKLTYILKRLKPYKEQLDIQGAETGMHFTITVKNGLTLQECLDRANKVKLKLQVYNFDDDQDYKKTPKFILGFGGIDDDALKPHVDALIKSLIIK
;
A
#
# COMPACT_ATOMS: atom_id res chain seq x y z
N VAL A 1 -15.64 -11.67 -1.09
CA VAL A 1 -14.35 -11.39 -1.77
C VAL A 1 -13.50 -10.47 -0.89
N TYR A 2 -12.18 -10.72 -0.79
CA TYR A 2 -11.20 -9.86 -0.12
C TYR A 2 -10.35 -9.12 -1.15
N ILE A 3 -10.20 -7.81 -1.00
CA ILE A 3 -9.48 -6.94 -1.94
C ILE A 3 -8.74 -5.80 -1.23
N THR A 4 -7.68 -5.30 -1.86
CA THR A 4 -6.92 -4.12 -1.47
C THR A 4 -6.98 -3.07 -2.59
N PRO A 5 -8.14 -2.40 -2.79
CA PRO A 5 -8.43 -1.65 -4.01
C PRO A 5 -7.66 -0.33 -4.13
N SER A 6 -7.20 0.21 -3.01
CA SER A 6 -6.51 1.50 -2.96
C SER A 6 -5.03 1.40 -3.32
N HIS A 7 -4.40 0.25 -3.02
CA HIS A 7 -3.00 -0.02 -3.32
C HIS A 7 -2.75 -1.53 -3.14
N GLN A 8 -2.92 -2.31 -4.19
CA GLN A 8 -2.78 -3.76 -4.11
C GLN A 8 -1.33 -4.17 -3.84
N PHE A 9 -1.11 -4.96 -2.80
CA PHE A 9 0.20 -5.56 -2.56
C PHE A 9 0.29 -6.92 -3.27
N PRO A 10 1.35 -7.20 -4.00
CA PRO A 10 2.57 -6.41 -4.14
C PRO A 10 2.63 -5.53 -5.40
N THR A 11 1.62 -5.55 -6.27
CA THR A 11 1.65 -4.93 -7.61
C THR A 11 1.65 -3.39 -7.58
N GLY A 12 1.16 -2.78 -6.50
CA GLY A 12 0.90 -1.35 -6.45
C GLY A 12 -0.31 -0.90 -7.27
N TYR A 13 -1.11 -1.85 -7.81
CA TYR A 13 -2.26 -1.52 -8.64
C TYR A 13 -3.36 -0.80 -7.84
N VAL A 14 -3.90 0.25 -8.43
CA VAL A 14 -5.05 0.98 -7.89
C VAL A 14 -6.29 0.62 -8.70
N MET A 15 -7.31 0.07 -8.04
CA MET A 15 -8.56 -0.31 -8.69
C MET A 15 -9.35 0.94 -9.07
N ASP A 16 -9.71 1.07 -10.35
CA ASP A 16 -10.49 2.17 -10.87
C ASP A 16 -11.94 2.17 -10.36
N LEU A 17 -12.61 3.32 -10.52
CA LEU A 17 -13.98 3.50 -10.04
C LEU A 17 -14.97 2.54 -10.71
N LYS A 18 -14.79 2.22 -11.99
CA LYS A 18 -15.67 1.31 -12.74
C LYS A 18 -15.66 -0.09 -12.12
N LYS A 19 -14.48 -0.64 -11.84
CA LYS A 19 -14.33 -1.95 -11.20
C LYS A 19 -14.89 -1.96 -9.78
N ARG A 20 -14.69 -0.88 -9.01
CA ARG A 20 -15.28 -0.72 -7.67
C ARG A 20 -16.81 -0.79 -7.73
N THR A 21 -17.42 -0.09 -8.68
CA THR A 21 -18.90 -0.10 -8.89
C THR A 21 -19.39 -1.48 -9.31
N GLN A 22 -18.69 -2.16 -10.21
CA GLN A 22 -19.03 -3.51 -10.64
C GLN A 22 -18.99 -4.52 -9.46
N LEU A 23 -18.02 -4.41 -8.56
CA LEU A 23 -17.96 -5.24 -7.36
C LEU A 23 -19.14 -4.98 -6.41
N ILE A 24 -19.56 -3.72 -6.25
CA ILE A 24 -20.75 -3.39 -5.46
C ILE A 24 -21.99 -4.04 -6.09
N GLN A 25 -22.16 -3.93 -7.40
CA GLN A 25 -23.29 -4.57 -8.13
C GLN A 25 -23.28 -6.07 -7.92
N TRP A 26 -22.13 -6.73 -8.10
CA TRP A 26 -21.97 -8.16 -7.84
C TRP A 26 -22.34 -8.56 -6.40
N ALA A 27 -21.96 -7.76 -5.41
CA ALA A 27 -22.28 -8.05 -4.02
C ALA A 27 -23.78 -7.86 -3.71
N GLN A 28 -24.47 -6.99 -4.44
CA GLN A 28 -25.91 -6.75 -4.29
C GLN A 28 -26.80 -7.85 -4.88
N GLU A 29 -26.28 -8.63 -5.84
CA GLU A 29 -27.07 -9.69 -6.49
C GLU A 29 -27.47 -10.83 -5.55
N LYS A 30 -26.71 -11.08 -4.47
CA LYS A 30 -26.97 -12.14 -3.49
C LYS A 30 -26.76 -11.64 -2.06
N GLU A 31 -27.59 -12.13 -1.15
CA GLU A 31 -27.57 -11.71 0.25
C GLU A 31 -26.27 -12.09 0.95
N GLU A 32 -25.71 -13.26 0.66
CA GLU A 32 -24.50 -13.83 1.27
C GLU A 32 -23.18 -13.23 0.75
N ARG A 33 -23.23 -12.40 -0.29
CA ARG A 33 -22.01 -11.80 -0.84
C ARG A 33 -21.61 -10.56 -0.08
N PHE A 34 -20.35 -10.54 0.35
CA PHE A 34 -19.71 -9.38 0.98
C PHE A 34 -18.38 -9.08 0.32
N ILE A 35 -17.98 -7.81 0.40
CA ILE A 35 -16.68 -7.30 0.03
C ILE A 35 -15.93 -6.98 1.31
N ILE A 36 -14.75 -7.56 1.50
CA ILE A 36 -13.81 -7.14 2.54
C ILE A 36 -12.80 -6.22 1.84
N GLU A 37 -12.91 -4.93 2.12
CA GLU A 37 -12.01 -3.89 1.61
C GLU A 37 -10.93 -3.63 2.64
N ASP A 38 -9.71 -4.09 2.35
CA ASP A 38 -8.53 -3.81 3.18
C ASP A 38 -7.80 -2.60 2.61
N ASP A 39 -7.77 -1.53 3.39
CA ASP A 39 -7.20 -0.24 3.03
C ASP A 39 -6.12 0.15 4.05
N TYR A 40 -4.89 -0.25 3.77
CA TYR A 40 -3.79 -0.16 4.73
C TYR A 40 -2.89 1.07 4.54
N ASP A 41 -2.95 1.79 3.40
CA ASP A 41 -2.06 2.93 3.11
C ASP A 41 -2.63 3.99 2.15
N SER A 42 -3.95 4.03 1.91
CA SER A 42 -4.60 4.99 0.99
C SER A 42 -4.43 6.46 1.42
N GLU A 43 -4.14 6.71 2.68
CA GLU A 43 -3.83 8.05 3.18
C GLU A 43 -2.63 8.67 2.44
N PHE A 44 -1.74 7.85 1.86
CA PHE A 44 -0.54 8.27 1.14
C PHE A 44 -0.74 8.25 -0.36
N ARG A 45 -1.58 9.18 -0.86
CA ARG A 45 -1.75 9.41 -2.29
C ARG A 45 -0.97 10.64 -2.72
N TYR A 46 -0.19 10.51 -3.81
CA TYR A 46 0.75 11.54 -4.27
C TYR A 46 0.31 12.18 -5.58
N PHE A 47 -0.33 11.43 -6.46
CA PHE A 47 -0.73 11.87 -7.80
C PHE A 47 -2.19 11.46 -8.10
N GLY A 48 -2.82 12.22 -9.00
CA GLY A 48 -4.20 12.00 -9.43
C GLY A 48 -5.25 12.41 -8.38
N LYS A 49 -6.52 12.24 -8.75
CA LYS A 49 -7.66 12.50 -7.85
C LYS A 49 -7.84 11.33 -6.86
N PRO A 50 -8.22 11.57 -5.61
CA PRO A 50 -8.60 10.52 -4.69
C PRO A 50 -9.74 9.66 -5.28
N ILE A 51 -9.63 8.34 -5.14
CA ILE A 51 -10.72 7.42 -5.47
C ILE A 51 -11.36 7.04 -4.13
N PRO A 52 -12.67 7.26 -3.97
CA PRO A 52 -13.35 6.93 -2.72
C PRO A 52 -13.26 5.44 -2.41
N ALA A 53 -13.19 5.07 -1.13
CA ALA A 53 -13.31 3.69 -0.69
C ALA A 53 -14.63 3.08 -1.20
N ILE A 54 -14.66 1.78 -1.45
CA ILE A 54 -15.88 1.07 -1.89
C ILE A 54 -16.97 1.22 -0.84
N GLN A 55 -16.60 1.15 0.43
CA GLN A 55 -17.48 1.36 1.56
C GLN A 55 -18.18 2.74 1.50
N GLY A 56 -17.47 3.79 1.11
CA GLY A 56 -18.02 5.14 0.97
C GLY A 56 -18.80 5.38 -0.33
N LEU A 57 -18.60 4.56 -1.36
CA LEU A 57 -19.34 4.64 -2.63
C LEU A 57 -20.77 4.09 -2.51
N TYR A 58 -21.02 3.19 -1.56
CA TYR A 58 -22.30 2.57 -1.36
C TYR A 58 -22.99 3.19 -0.14
N SER A 59 -24.00 4.02 -0.38
CA SER A 59 -24.66 4.85 0.62
C SER A 59 -25.25 4.11 1.83
N ARG A 60 -25.46 2.80 1.73
CA ARG A 60 -25.95 1.97 2.84
C ARG A 60 -24.86 1.17 3.53
N GLY A 61 -23.66 1.02 2.93
CA GLY A 61 -22.53 0.27 3.50
C GLY A 61 -22.78 -1.22 3.80
N GLU A 62 -23.97 -1.75 3.44
CA GLU A 62 -24.48 -3.06 3.90
C GLU A 62 -23.74 -4.27 3.31
N LYS A 63 -22.90 -4.08 2.32
CA LYS A 63 -22.17 -5.16 1.62
C LYS A 63 -20.66 -5.08 1.77
N VAL A 64 -20.15 -4.04 2.44
CA VAL A 64 -18.71 -3.79 2.52
C VAL A 64 -18.25 -3.78 3.97
N ILE A 65 -17.33 -4.68 4.28
CA ILE A 65 -16.56 -4.69 5.52
C ILE A 65 -15.27 -3.95 5.22
N TYR A 66 -15.11 -2.74 5.75
CA TYR A 66 -13.91 -1.94 5.57
C TYR A 66 -12.93 -2.20 6.72
N ILE A 67 -11.68 -2.48 6.39
CA ILE A 67 -10.60 -2.72 7.35
C ILE A 67 -9.47 -1.74 7.07
N SER A 68 -8.93 -1.12 8.12
CA SER A 68 -7.74 -0.28 8.01
C SER A 68 -6.87 -0.34 9.26
N THR A 69 -5.68 0.26 9.20
CA THR A 69 -4.68 0.18 10.27
C THR A 69 -3.96 1.50 10.50
N PHE A 70 -3.66 1.79 11.75
CA PHE A 70 -2.79 2.90 12.12
C PHE A 70 -1.29 2.57 11.99
N SER A 71 -0.95 1.31 11.71
CA SER A 71 0.46 0.86 11.62
C SER A 71 1.27 1.53 10.50
N LYS A 72 0.61 1.98 9.43
CA LYS A 72 1.25 2.70 8.34
C LYS A 72 1.12 4.21 8.48
N SER A 73 -0.02 4.66 9.00
CA SER A 73 -0.34 6.09 9.10
C SER A 73 0.27 6.77 10.32
N ILE A 74 0.56 6.04 11.40
CA ILE A 74 1.19 6.58 12.61
C ILE A 74 2.59 5.96 12.78
N PHE A 75 2.67 4.73 13.29
CA PHE A 75 3.92 3.98 13.42
C PHE A 75 3.65 2.46 13.52
N PRO A 76 4.56 1.61 13.00
CA PRO A 76 4.30 0.18 12.88
C PRO A 76 4.03 -0.55 14.20
N SER A 77 4.67 -0.13 15.28
CA SER A 77 4.54 -0.77 16.59
C SER A 77 3.27 -0.40 17.36
N CYS A 78 2.43 0.51 16.88
CA CYS A 78 1.14 0.79 17.53
C CYS A 78 0.19 -0.42 17.49
N ARG A 79 0.29 -1.28 16.48
CA ARG A 79 -0.46 -2.53 16.31
C ARG A 79 -1.97 -2.38 16.48
N VAL A 80 -2.53 -1.28 16.00
CA VAL A 80 -3.96 -1.00 16.05
C VAL A 80 -4.54 -1.00 14.65
N ALA A 81 -5.57 -1.82 14.47
CA ALA A 81 -6.42 -1.83 13.29
C ALA A 81 -7.87 -1.53 13.70
N TYR A 82 -8.69 -1.12 12.76
CA TYR A 82 -10.11 -0.90 12.96
C TYR A 82 -10.89 -1.42 11.76
N MET A 83 -12.17 -1.70 11.99
CA MET A 83 -13.07 -2.09 10.92
C MET A 83 -14.40 -1.34 11.02
N VAL A 84 -14.98 -1.06 9.86
CA VAL A 84 -16.33 -0.52 9.72
C VAL A 84 -17.20 -1.64 9.18
N LEU A 85 -18.12 -2.11 10.02
CA LEU A 85 -18.98 -3.24 9.70
C LEU A 85 -20.34 -2.78 9.16
N PRO A 86 -20.95 -3.51 8.20
CA PRO A 86 -22.36 -3.40 7.89
C PRO A 86 -23.22 -3.54 9.14
N TYR A 87 -24.33 -2.80 9.21
CA TYR A 87 -25.21 -2.81 10.38
C TYR A 87 -25.71 -4.21 10.73
N SER A 88 -26.06 -5.00 9.71
CA SER A 88 -26.49 -6.39 9.88
C SER A 88 -25.42 -7.28 10.54
N ILE A 89 -24.15 -7.11 10.15
CA ILE A 89 -23.02 -7.82 10.76
C ILE A 89 -22.71 -7.27 12.15
N MET A 90 -22.76 -5.97 12.34
CA MET A 90 -22.56 -5.32 13.64
C MET A 90 -23.56 -5.85 14.69
N LYS A 91 -24.83 -5.99 14.30
CA LYS A 91 -25.86 -6.55 15.17
C LYS A 91 -25.53 -7.99 15.59
N LYS A 92 -25.12 -8.84 14.66
CA LYS A 92 -24.67 -10.21 14.94
C LYS A 92 -23.43 -10.23 15.85
N TYR A 93 -22.46 -9.39 15.57
CA TYR A 93 -21.25 -9.26 16.38
C TYR A 93 -21.58 -8.95 17.84
N HIS A 94 -22.43 -7.96 18.09
CA HIS A 94 -22.84 -7.63 19.46
C HIS A 94 -23.68 -8.72 20.15
N SER A 95 -24.49 -9.48 19.40
CA SER A 95 -25.32 -10.53 19.95
C SER A 95 -24.54 -11.80 20.36
N GLN A 96 -23.33 -11.99 19.88
CA GLN A 96 -22.52 -13.17 20.16
C GLN A 96 -21.77 -13.11 21.48
N ASN A 97 -22.08 -12.16 22.38
CA ASN A 97 -21.48 -12.03 23.70
C ASN A 97 -20.00 -12.39 23.73
N HIS A 98 -19.18 -11.58 23.05
CA HIS A 98 -17.73 -11.80 23.05
C HIS A 98 -17.21 -11.60 24.47
N ILE A 99 -16.93 -12.71 25.13
CA ILE A 99 -16.27 -12.78 26.44
C ILE A 99 -14.82 -12.25 26.33
N GLU A 100 -14.26 -12.29 25.13
CA GLU A 100 -12.91 -11.79 24.84
C GLU A 100 -12.92 -10.27 24.74
N GLY A 101 -12.21 -9.64 25.66
CA GLY A 101 -12.02 -8.18 25.64
C GLY A 101 -11.25 -7.72 24.40
N ASN A 102 -11.35 -6.43 24.09
CA ASN A 102 -10.57 -5.81 23.02
C ASN A 102 -9.07 -6.00 23.30
N THR A 103 -8.33 -6.55 22.33
CA THR A 103 -6.89 -6.81 22.45
C THR A 103 -6.03 -5.55 22.43
N VAL A 104 -6.60 -4.41 22.00
CA VAL A 104 -5.90 -3.11 22.01
C VAL A 104 -5.91 -2.53 23.42
N PRO A 105 -4.75 -2.25 24.04
CA PRO A 105 -4.69 -1.64 25.36
C PRO A 105 -5.42 -0.28 25.42
N VAL A 106 -6.17 -0.04 26.50
CA VAL A 106 -6.99 1.20 26.65
C VAL A 106 -6.16 2.48 26.52
N HIS A 107 -4.95 2.49 27.06
CA HIS A 107 -4.06 3.66 26.94
C HIS A 107 -3.70 3.96 25.47
N MET A 108 -3.53 2.93 24.62
CA MET A 108 -3.28 3.13 23.18
C MET A 108 -4.53 3.65 22.48
N GLN A 109 -5.71 3.15 22.84
CA GLN A 109 -6.99 3.67 22.30
C GLN A 109 -7.14 5.15 22.65
N ASN A 110 -6.92 5.54 23.91
CA ASN A 110 -7.02 6.91 24.35
C ASN A 110 -5.99 7.83 23.68
N LEU A 111 -4.76 7.37 23.50
CA LEU A 111 -3.70 8.11 22.80
C LEU A 111 -4.11 8.40 21.36
N ILE A 112 -4.58 7.41 20.62
CA ILE A 112 -5.03 7.58 19.23
C ILE A 112 -6.26 8.49 19.19
N ALA A 113 -7.24 8.30 20.05
CA ALA A 113 -8.43 9.14 20.12
C ALA A 113 -8.08 10.61 20.39
N THR A 114 -7.19 10.88 21.34
CA THR A 114 -6.71 12.22 21.63
C THR A 114 -5.92 12.81 20.46
N PHE A 115 -5.09 12.01 19.79
CA PHE A 115 -4.33 12.44 18.62
C PHE A 115 -5.24 12.84 17.46
N ILE A 116 -6.34 12.09 17.24
CA ILE A 116 -7.34 12.40 16.22
C ILE A 116 -8.12 13.66 16.62
N SER A 117 -8.70 13.71 17.82
CA SER A 117 -9.59 14.78 18.26
C SER A 117 -8.88 16.16 18.37
N SER A 118 -7.58 16.16 18.65
CA SER A 118 -6.76 17.39 18.65
C SER A 118 -6.37 17.87 17.24
N GLY A 119 -6.78 17.18 16.17
CA GLY A 119 -6.34 17.43 14.80
C GLY A 119 -4.86 17.10 14.55
N GLY A 120 -4.19 16.46 15.53
CA GLY A 120 -2.79 16.05 15.43
C GLY A 120 -2.56 15.04 14.33
N PHE A 121 -3.45 14.07 14.21
CA PHE A 121 -3.40 13.03 13.20
C PHE A 121 -3.43 13.59 11.77
N GLU A 122 -4.33 14.51 11.48
CA GLU A 122 -4.42 15.11 10.14
C GLU A 122 -3.17 15.95 9.81
N ARG A 123 -2.69 16.76 10.76
CA ARG A 123 -1.43 17.49 10.59
C ARG A 123 -0.25 16.56 10.33
N HIS A 124 -0.19 15.41 11.04
CA HIS A 124 0.83 14.40 10.83
C HIS A 124 0.73 13.80 9.44
N LEU A 125 -0.44 13.34 8.99
CA LEU A 125 -0.66 12.81 7.64
C LEU A 125 -0.22 13.80 6.56
N ASN A 126 -0.61 15.05 6.68
CA ASN A 126 -0.26 16.11 5.72
C ASN A 126 1.26 16.37 5.66
N LYS A 127 1.95 16.28 6.81
CA LYS A 127 3.42 16.33 6.87
C LYS A 127 4.05 15.13 6.18
N MET A 128 3.57 13.91 6.49
CA MET A 128 4.13 12.66 5.93
C MET A 128 3.87 12.55 4.41
N ARG A 129 2.70 12.94 3.92
CA ARG A 129 2.40 13.03 2.48
C ARG A 129 3.40 13.92 1.74
N ARG A 130 3.76 15.07 2.31
CA ARG A 130 4.77 15.97 1.71
C ARG A 130 6.16 15.33 1.67
N ILE A 131 6.57 14.68 2.76
CA ILE A 131 7.87 14.01 2.86
C ILE A 131 7.94 12.86 1.83
N TYR A 132 6.96 11.97 1.83
CA TYR A 132 6.94 10.82 0.94
C TYR A 132 6.82 11.22 -0.54
N ARG A 133 5.99 12.22 -0.84
CA ARG A 133 5.89 12.76 -2.20
C ARG A 133 7.23 13.30 -2.68
N ARG A 134 7.98 14.04 -1.84
CA ARG A 134 9.31 14.55 -2.17
C ARG A 134 10.29 13.41 -2.48
N LYS A 135 10.35 12.39 -1.62
CA LYS A 135 11.20 11.20 -1.81
C LYS A 135 10.86 10.48 -3.12
N LEU A 136 9.59 10.18 -3.32
CA LEU A 136 9.12 9.50 -4.54
C LEU A 136 9.41 10.31 -5.79
N THR A 137 9.13 11.62 -5.78
CA THR A 137 9.43 12.52 -6.91
C THR A 137 10.93 12.51 -7.25
N TYR A 138 11.79 12.53 -6.23
CA TYR A 138 13.24 12.42 -6.42
C TYR A 138 13.61 11.09 -7.09
N ILE A 139 13.11 9.97 -6.57
CA ILE A 139 13.37 8.63 -7.11
C ILE A 139 12.94 8.56 -8.59
N LEU A 140 11.68 8.91 -8.87
CA LEU A 140 11.13 8.86 -10.22
C LEU A 140 11.89 9.77 -11.20
N LYS A 141 12.29 10.98 -10.76
CA LYS A 141 13.12 11.88 -11.57
C LYS A 141 14.48 11.26 -11.92
N ARG A 142 15.10 10.57 -10.96
CA ARG A 142 16.41 9.90 -11.16
C ARG A 142 16.30 8.67 -12.06
N LEU A 143 15.18 7.95 -12.03
CA LEU A 143 14.94 6.77 -12.87
C LEU A 143 14.41 7.10 -14.26
N LYS A 144 13.81 8.29 -14.46
CA LYS A 144 13.22 8.71 -15.73
C LYS A 144 14.13 8.55 -16.98
N PRO A 145 15.45 8.82 -16.92
CA PRO A 145 16.35 8.60 -18.06
C PRO A 145 16.43 7.15 -18.54
N TYR A 146 16.04 6.19 -17.68
CA TYR A 146 16.17 4.75 -17.92
C TYR A 146 14.84 4.06 -18.23
N LYS A 147 13.82 4.82 -18.66
CA LYS A 147 12.46 4.31 -18.97
C LYS A 147 12.42 3.18 -20.01
N GLU A 148 13.42 3.10 -20.90
CA GLU A 148 13.54 2.01 -21.88
C GLU A 148 14.06 0.72 -21.24
N GLN A 149 14.81 0.82 -20.14
CA GLN A 149 15.38 -0.32 -19.41
C GLN A 149 14.54 -0.73 -18.20
N LEU A 150 13.70 0.16 -17.68
CA LEU A 150 12.89 -0.06 -16.47
C LEU A 150 11.44 0.30 -16.72
N ASP A 151 10.54 -0.56 -16.22
CA ASP A 151 9.11 -0.27 -16.13
C ASP A 151 8.72 -0.10 -14.65
N ILE A 152 8.09 1.04 -14.32
CA ILE A 152 7.71 1.40 -12.95
C ILE A 152 6.19 1.40 -12.85
N GLN A 153 5.64 0.66 -11.87
CA GLN A 153 4.21 0.55 -11.65
C GLN A 153 3.86 0.78 -10.18
N GLY A 154 2.67 1.33 -9.91
CA GLY A 154 2.13 1.51 -8.56
C GLY A 154 2.72 2.69 -7.79
N ALA A 155 3.29 3.69 -8.48
CA ALA A 155 3.90 4.84 -7.83
C ALA A 155 2.92 6.00 -7.52
N GLU A 156 1.61 5.83 -7.74
CA GLU A 156 0.62 6.90 -7.51
C GLU A 156 0.24 7.05 -6.03
N THR A 157 0.33 5.98 -5.28
CA THR A 157 -0.14 5.90 -3.89
C THR A 157 0.71 4.91 -3.08
N GLY A 158 0.51 4.90 -1.77
CA GLY A 158 1.17 3.95 -0.86
C GLY A 158 2.64 4.25 -0.60
N MET A 159 3.34 3.27 -0.05
CA MET A 159 4.73 3.43 0.40
C MET A 159 5.71 2.54 -0.36
N HIS A 160 5.26 1.85 -1.41
CA HIS A 160 6.09 1.05 -2.30
C HIS A 160 5.61 1.17 -3.75
N PHE A 161 6.42 0.74 -4.66
CA PHE A 161 6.12 0.58 -6.08
C PHE A 161 6.93 -0.59 -6.64
N THR A 162 6.61 -1.06 -7.82
CA THR A 162 7.36 -2.13 -8.46
C THR A 162 8.22 -1.62 -9.61
N ILE A 163 9.38 -2.25 -9.80
CA ILE A 163 10.25 -2.03 -10.96
C ILE A 163 10.44 -3.35 -11.69
N THR A 164 10.15 -3.37 -12.98
CA THR A 164 10.48 -4.46 -13.88
C THR A 164 11.70 -4.09 -14.71
N VAL A 165 12.71 -4.97 -14.77
CA VAL A 165 13.94 -4.77 -15.52
C VAL A 165 13.77 -5.35 -16.94
N LYS A 166 13.94 -4.51 -17.97
CA LYS A 166 13.71 -4.87 -19.39
C LYS A 166 14.96 -4.92 -20.25
N ASN A 167 16.13 -4.73 -19.66
CA ASN A 167 17.41 -4.62 -20.39
C ASN A 167 18.17 -5.93 -20.57
N GLY A 168 17.53 -7.07 -20.33
CA GLY A 168 18.12 -8.40 -20.51
C GLY A 168 18.93 -8.93 -19.33
N LEU A 169 19.08 -8.15 -18.24
CA LEU A 169 19.68 -8.68 -17.01
C LEU A 169 18.80 -9.77 -16.42
N THR A 170 19.41 -10.87 -16.03
CA THR A 170 18.76 -11.94 -15.26
C THR A 170 18.54 -11.53 -13.80
N LEU A 171 17.65 -12.23 -13.11
CA LEU A 171 17.45 -12.01 -11.67
C LEU A 171 18.74 -12.12 -10.88
N GLN A 172 19.55 -13.16 -11.16
CA GLN A 172 20.81 -13.39 -10.44
C GLN A 172 21.80 -12.25 -10.68
N GLU A 173 21.94 -11.78 -11.92
CA GLU A 173 22.82 -10.64 -12.22
C GLU A 173 22.38 -9.37 -11.50
N CYS A 174 21.07 -9.08 -11.42
CA CYS A 174 20.56 -7.95 -10.65
C CYS A 174 20.90 -8.07 -9.17
N LEU A 175 20.73 -9.25 -8.57
CA LEU A 175 21.04 -9.51 -7.17
C LEU A 175 22.55 -9.40 -6.88
N ASP A 176 23.40 -9.97 -7.75
CA ASP A 176 24.85 -9.92 -7.59
C ASP A 176 25.38 -8.49 -7.69
N ARG A 177 24.83 -7.70 -8.61
CA ARG A 177 25.17 -6.28 -8.77
C ARG A 177 24.69 -5.46 -7.55
N ALA A 178 23.49 -5.76 -7.03
CA ALA A 178 22.96 -5.11 -5.83
C ALA A 178 23.81 -5.43 -4.60
N ASN A 179 24.23 -6.68 -4.44
CA ASN A 179 25.11 -7.11 -3.34
C ASN A 179 26.47 -6.38 -3.36
N LYS A 180 27.07 -6.16 -4.54
CA LYS A 180 28.33 -5.40 -4.69
C LYS A 180 28.24 -3.96 -4.17
N VAL A 181 27.04 -3.37 -4.21
CA VAL A 181 26.77 -2.00 -3.70
C VAL A 181 26.02 -2.00 -2.36
N LYS A 182 25.94 -3.15 -1.70
CA LYS A 182 25.27 -3.36 -0.39
C LYS A 182 23.80 -2.93 -0.39
N LEU A 183 23.10 -3.09 -1.52
CA LEU A 183 21.68 -2.83 -1.66
C LEU A 183 20.90 -4.15 -1.57
N LYS A 184 19.94 -4.24 -0.64
CA LYS A 184 19.02 -5.36 -0.54
C LYS A 184 17.80 -5.10 -1.43
N LEU A 185 17.61 -5.94 -2.45
CA LEU A 185 16.43 -5.90 -3.32
C LEU A 185 15.39 -6.93 -2.86
N GLN A 186 14.13 -6.53 -2.78
CA GLN A 186 13.02 -7.44 -2.53
C GLN A 186 12.49 -7.96 -3.86
N VAL A 187 12.69 -9.24 -4.14
CA VAL A 187 12.21 -9.88 -5.37
C VAL A 187 10.69 -9.98 -5.35
N TYR A 188 10.07 -9.64 -6.48
CA TYR A 188 8.65 -9.93 -6.72
C TYR A 188 8.54 -11.39 -7.22
N ASN A 189 8.01 -12.27 -6.40
CA ASN A 189 7.88 -13.72 -6.68
C ASN A 189 6.48 -14.24 -6.33
N PHE A 190 5.44 -13.45 -6.58
CA PHE A 190 4.06 -13.76 -6.21
C PHE A 190 3.25 -14.39 -7.34
N ASP A 191 3.77 -14.39 -8.56
CA ASP A 191 3.13 -15.05 -9.69
C ASP A 191 3.70 -16.48 -9.83
N ASP A 192 2.87 -17.47 -10.12
CA ASP A 192 3.29 -18.85 -10.41
C ASP A 192 4.11 -18.94 -11.71
N ASP A 193 4.14 -17.85 -12.47
CA ASP A 193 4.86 -17.75 -13.72
C ASP A 193 6.36 -17.58 -13.44
N GLN A 194 7.16 -18.57 -13.87
CA GLN A 194 8.63 -18.54 -13.73
C GLN A 194 9.31 -17.47 -14.59
N ASP A 195 8.55 -16.65 -15.31
CA ASP A 195 9.05 -15.55 -16.14
C ASP A 195 9.76 -14.44 -15.35
N TYR A 196 9.54 -14.32 -14.01
CA TYR A 196 10.27 -13.38 -13.18
C TYR A 196 11.79 -13.62 -13.17
N LYS A 197 12.26 -14.83 -13.52
CA LYS A 197 13.69 -15.13 -13.64
C LYS A 197 14.29 -14.51 -14.90
N LYS A 198 13.50 -14.42 -15.97
CA LYS A 198 13.90 -13.82 -17.26
C LYS A 198 13.65 -12.31 -17.30
N THR A 199 12.60 -11.85 -16.65
CA THR A 199 12.21 -10.43 -16.56
C THR A 199 12.11 -10.03 -15.10
N PRO A 200 13.24 -9.72 -14.44
CA PRO A 200 13.28 -9.48 -13.00
C PRO A 200 12.37 -8.35 -12.59
N LYS A 201 11.58 -8.58 -11.54
CA LYS A 201 10.69 -7.59 -10.95
C LYS A 201 10.98 -7.46 -9.46
N PHE A 202 11.04 -6.22 -8.98
CA PHE A 202 11.37 -5.91 -7.59
C PHE A 202 10.31 -5.00 -6.97
N ILE A 203 10.09 -5.17 -5.66
CA ILE A 203 9.26 -4.29 -4.83
C ILE A 203 10.19 -3.32 -4.12
N LEU A 204 9.94 -2.04 -4.27
CA LEU A 204 10.75 -0.97 -3.70
C LEU A 204 9.94 -0.12 -2.73
N GLY A 205 10.23 -0.26 -1.44
CA GLY A 205 9.72 0.63 -0.39
C GLY A 205 10.61 1.87 -0.26
N PHE A 206 10.02 3.04 -0.05
CA PHE A 206 10.77 4.30 0.06
C PHE A 206 10.46 5.10 1.33
N GLY A 207 9.40 4.76 2.06
CA GLY A 207 8.98 5.50 3.24
C GLY A 207 10.04 5.56 4.34
N GLY A 208 10.71 4.43 4.61
CA GLY A 208 11.69 4.30 5.69
C GLY A 208 13.13 4.75 5.35
N ILE A 209 13.37 5.27 4.15
CA ILE A 209 14.72 5.74 3.78
C ILE A 209 14.93 7.14 4.36
N ASP A 210 15.98 7.36 5.15
CA ASP A 210 16.36 8.68 5.64
C ASP A 210 16.76 9.62 4.50
N ASP A 211 16.55 10.92 4.69
CA ASP A 211 16.79 11.92 3.63
C ASP A 211 18.26 11.90 3.15
N ASP A 212 19.23 11.73 4.05
CA ASP A 212 20.66 11.67 3.72
C ASP A 212 21.03 10.37 2.98
N ALA A 213 20.29 9.29 3.24
CA ALA A 213 20.48 8.00 2.60
C ALA A 213 19.78 7.89 1.23
N LEU A 214 18.84 8.78 0.91
CA LEU A 214 18.00 8.68 -0.28
C LEU A 214 18.83 8.69 -1.57
N LYS A 215 19.76 9.63 -1.71
CA LYS A 215 20.63 9.72 -2.90
C LYS A 215 21.53 8.50 -3.04
N PRO A 216 22.31 8.08 -2.02
CA PRO A 216 23.11 6.85 -2.09
C PRO A 216 22.30 5.61 -2.47
N HIS A 217 21.10 5.43 -1.91
CA HIS A 217 20.23 4.28 -2.23
C HIS A 217 19.77 4.29 -3.69
N VAL A 218 19.37 5.45 -4.21
CA VAL A 218 18.96 5.57 -5.62
C VAL A 218 20.14 5.36 -6.57
N ASP A 219 21.31 5.87 -6.23
CA ASP A 219 22.54 5.65 -7.02
C ASP A 219 22.94 4.16 -7.02
N ALA A 220 22.82 3.48 -5.88
CA ALA A 220 23.03 2.04 -5.75
C ALA A 220 22.01 1.25 -6.59
N LEU A 221 20.73 1.64 -6.56
CA LEU A 221 19.67 1.03 -7.37
C LEU A 221 19.97 1.14 -8.87
N ILE A 222 20.35 2.33 -9.34
CA ILE A 222 20.73 2.54 -10.74
C ILE A 222 21.92 1.67 -11.13
N LYS A 223 22.96 1.60 -10.30
CA LYS A 223 24.14 0.74 -10.55
C LYS A 223 23.80 -0.74 -10.64
N SER A 224 22.77 -1.17 -9.89
CA SER A 224 22.34 -2.57 -9.84
C SER A 224 21.50 -2.98 -11.04
N LEU A 225 20.59 -2.11 -11.50
CA LEU A 225 19.55 -2.47 -12.47
C LEU A 225 19.79 -1.93 -13.89
N ILE A 226 20.75 -1.02 -14.09
CA ILE A 226 20.99 -0.37 -15.39
C ILE A 226 22.28 -0.89 -16.04
N ILE A 227 22.19 -1.12 -17.34
CA ILE A 227 23.34 -1.36 -18.21
C ILE A 227 23.72 -0.02 -18.85
N LYS A 228 25.00 0.37 -18.71
CA LYS A 228 25.55 1.56 -19.35
C LYS A 228 25.95 1.26 -20.78
#